data_3dff6e4abd724af3483c65ef0a796ced
#
_entry.id   3dff6e4abd724af3483c65ef0a796ced
#
_cell.length_a   1.000
_cell.length_b   1.000
_cell.length_c   1.000
_cell.angle_alpha   90.00
_cell.angle_beta   90.00
_cell.angle_gamma   90.00
#
_symmetry.space_group_name_H-M   'P 1'
#
loop_
_entity.id
_entity.type
_entity.pdbx_description
1 polymer ?
#
loop_
_entity_poly.entity_id
_entity_poly.type
_entity_poly.pdbx_seq_one_letter_code
_entity_poly.pdbx_strand_id
1 'polypeptide(L)'
;PYSLFAGGSVVNIAIELNGQPPLQVYIKPCAEHRIVLRSIDMGAMEVVNTFEELQSYCMIGSPFSIPKAALALAGFVPAFSETAYPSLEKQLEAFGTGIEITLLSAIPAGSGLGTSSILASTVLGSLSDFCGLMWDKNEICRRTLALEQLLTTGGGWQDQYGGVLQGIKLLQTEAGFAQQPLVRWLPEHLFTHPEYRDCHLLYYTGITRTAKGILAEIVRSMFLNSSLHLGLLEEMKAHALDMAEAIQRNDFKSFGTLVGKTWMQKKALDSGTNPPAVEDIIRQIKDY
;
A
#
# COMPACT_ATOMS: atom_id res chain seq x y z
N PRO A 1 -11.50 -4.42 6.54
CA PRO A 1 -12.40 -5.18 7.43
C PRO A 1 -13.48 -5.95 6.67
N TYR A 2 -14.08 -5.40 5.58
CA TYR A 2 -15.15 -6.09 4.85
C TYR A 2 -14.73 -7.47 4.35
N SER A 3 -13.51 -7.60 3.82
CA SER A 3 -12.98 -8.88 3.34
C SER A 3 -12.88 -9.96 4.42
N LEU A 4 -12.77 -9.58 5.69
CA LEU A 4 -12.78 -10.54 6.81
C LEU A 4 -14.13 -11.25 6.94
N PHE A 5 -15.23 -10.58 6.61
CA PHE A 5 -16.60 -11.09 6.78
C PHE A 5 -17.15 -11.72 5.51
N ALA A 6 -16.81 -11.18 4.34
CA ALA A 6 -17.44 -11.53 3.08
C ALA A 6 -16.46 -12.00 1.99
N GLY A 7 -15.17 -12.09 2.29
CA GLY A 7 -14.15 -12.24 1.27
C GLY A 7 -13.97 -10.95 0.47
N GLY A 8 -12.94 -10.88 -0.34
CA GLY A 8 -12.60 -9.71 -1.16
C GLY A 8 -12.28 -10.09 -2.60
N SER A 9 -12.59 -9.20 -3.54
CA SER A 9 -12.16 -9.28 -4.93
C SER A 9 -11.71 -7.91 -5.40
N VAL A 10 -10.49 -7.80 -5.93
CA VAL A 10 -9.90 -6.55 -6.40
C VAL A 10 -9.13 -6.80 -7.67
N VAL A 11 -9.37 -6.01 -8.71
CA VAL A 11 -8.46 -5.90 -9.87
C VAL A 11 -7.43 -4.84 -9.55
N ASN A 12 -6.16 -5.17 -9.71
CA ASN A 12 -5.04 -4.29 -9.40
C ASN A 12 -4.04 -4.25 -10.54
N ILE A 13 -3.44 -3.08 -10.76
CA ILE A 13 -2.45 -2.83 -11.81
C ILE A 13 -1.24 -2.18 -11.14
N ALA A 14 -0.07 -2.79 -11.29
CA ALA A 14 1.19 -2.17 -10.92
C ALA A 14 1.56 -1.10 -11.97
N ILE A 15 2.01 0.06 -11.51
CA ILE A 15 2.43 1.16 -12.38
C ILE A 15 3.89 1.54 -12.12
N GLU A 16 4.56 2.01 -13.16
CA GLU A 16 5.89 2.58 -13.13
C GLU A 16 5.84 4.04 -13.61
N LEU A 17 6.81 4.83 -13.19
CA LEU A 17 7.02 6.19 -13.70
C LEU A 17 8.21 6.19 -14.64
N ASN A 18 7.97 6.43 -15.93
CA ASN A 18 9.03 6.43 -16.95
C ASN A 18 9.90 5.15 -16.92
N GLY A 19 9.28 3.99 -16.71
CA GLY A 19 9.98 2.71 -16.64
C GLY A 19 10.81 2.49 -15.37
N GLN A 20 10.54 3.28 -14.31
CA GLN A 20 11.21 3.14 -13.02
C GLN A 20 10.21 2.97 -11.88
N PRO A 21 10.53 2.14 -10.86
CA PRO A 21 9.75 2.06 -9.65
C PRO A 21 9.68 3.44 -8.98
N PRO A 22 8.47 3.92 -8.65
CA PRO A 22 8.31 5.26 -8.08
C PRO A 22 8.77 5.38 -6.62
N LEU A 23 8.93 4.24 -5.93
CA LEU A 23 9.39 4.17 -4.55
C LEU A 23 10.67 3.32 -4.52
N GLN A 24 11.72 3.87 -3.93
CA GLN A 24 13.03 3.22 -3.85
C GLN A 24 13.56 3.30 -2.43
N VAL A 25 14.24 2.24 -2.02
CA VAL A 25 14.90 2.14 -0.71
C VAL A 25 16.32 1.65 -0.90
N TYR A 26 17.26 2.32 -0.27
CA TYR A 26 18.66 1.93 -0.24
C TYR A 26 19.06 1.65 1.20
N ILE A 27 19.61 0.45 1.45
CA ILE A 27 20.14 0.08 2.76
C ILE A 27 21.64 -0.19 2.62
N LYS A 28 22.42 0.35 3.55
CA LYS A 28 23.84 0.06 3.64
C LYS A 28 24.29 -0.09 5.08
N PRO A 29 25.42 -0.78 5.32
CA PRO A 29 26.02 -0.84 6.65
C PRO A 29 26.48 0.55 7.09
N CYS A 30 26.42 0.80 8.40
CA CYS A 30 26.95 1.99 9.05
C CYS A 30 28.04 1.55 10.05
N ALA A 31 29.20 2.20 10.00
CA ALA A 31 30.33 1.83 10.86
C ALA A 31 30.02 1.98 12.37
N GLU A 32 29.15 2.92 12.70
CA GLU A 32 28.68 3.13 14.07
C GLU A 32 27.47 2.21 14.34
N HIS A 33 27.39 1.60 15.52
CA HIS A 33 26.30 0.70 15.91
C HIS A 33 25.03 1.49 16.27
N ARG A 34 24.48 2.16 15.27
CA ARG A 34 23.23 2.94 15.32
C ARG A 34 22.44 2.79 14.04
N ILE A 35 21.21 3.29 14.02
CA ILE A 35 20.38 3.32 12.83
C ILE A 35 20.27 4.76 12.34
N VAL A 36 20.47 4.98 11.05
CA VAL A 36 20.31 6.28 10.39
C VAL A 36 19.20 6.18 9.35
N LEU A 37 18.19 7.01 9.47
CA LEU A 37 17.05 7.09 8.56
C LEU A 37 17.09 8.40 7.78
N ARG A 38 16.98 8.32 6.45
CA ARG A 38 16.97 9.49 5.55
C ARG A 38 15.77 9.40 4.61
N SER A 39 15.14 10.53 4.33
CA SER A 39 14.17 10.71 3.25
C SER A 39 14.66 11.81 2.33
N ILE A 40 14.93 11.48 1.06
CA ILE A 40 15.46 12.43 0.07
C ILE A 40 14.36 13.42 -0.30
N ASP A 41 13.17 12.92 -0.60
CA ASP A 41 12.02 13.72 -1.02
C ASP A 41 11.49 14.66 0.07
N MET A 42 11.62 14.28 1.34
CA MET A 42 11.21 15.11 2.48
C MET A 42 12.36 15.98 3.04
N GLY A 43 13.60 15.78 2.60
CA GLY A 43 14.77 16.45 3.15
C GLY A 43 14.99 16.17 4.65
N ALA A 44 14.52 15.02 5.14
CA ALA A 44 14.53 14.67 6.57
C ALA A 44 15.61 13.62 6.88
N MET A 45 16.13 13.69 8.11
CA MET A 45 17.07 12.70 8.64
C MET A 45 16.81 12.51 10.13
N GLU A 46 16.92 11.26 10.59
CA GLU A 46 16.82 10.90 12.00
C GLU A 46 17.90 9.86 12.34
N VAL A 47 18.51 9.99 13.52
CA VAL A 47 19.42 9.01 14.08
C VAL A 47 18.72 8.33 15.26
N VAL A 48 18.70 7.00 15.25
CA VAL A 48 18.06 6.17 16.28
C VAL A 48 19.14 5.39 17.01
N ASN A 49 19.27 5.62 18.30
CA ASN A 49 20.29 5.04 19.16
C ASN A 49 19.73 4.08 20.22
N THR A 50 18.43 4.16 20.49
CA THR A 50 17.78 3.37 21.56
C THR A 50 16.56 2.61 21.07
N PHE A 51 16.14 1.61 21.85
CA PHE A 51 14.91 0.87 21.56
C PHE A 51 13.67 1.77 21.65
N GLU A 52 13.65 2.71 22.60
CA GLU A 52 12.56 3.66 22.79
C GLU A 52 12.37 4.56 21.56
N GLU A 53 13.49 5.09 21.02
CA GLU A 53 13.48 5.87 19.78
C GLU A 53 12.99 5.03 18.59
N LEU A 54 13.42 3.74 18.51
CA LEU A 54 12.98 2.84 17.45
C LEU A 54 11.49 2.48 17.59
N GLN A 55 10.99 2.27 18.81
CA GLN A 55 9.60 1.95 19.11
C GLN A 55 8.64 3.13 18.94
N SER A 56 9.16 4.35 18.75
CA SER A 56 8.32 5.56 18.54
C SER A 56 7.66 5.63 17.16
N TYR A 57 7.50 4.51 16.45
CA TYR A 57 6.88 4.44 15.13
C TYR A 57 5.41 4.89 15.10
N CYS A 58 4.70 4.88 16.22
CA CYS A 58 3.33 5.39 16.32
C CYS A 58 3.24 6.91 16.53
N MET A 59 4.36 7.63 16.59
CA MET A 59 4.37 9.08 16.78
C MET A 59 3.76 9.78 15.56
N ILE A 60 2.69 10.55 15.81
CA ILE A 60 1.99 11.28 14.75
C ILE A 60 2.91 12.32 14.13
N GLY A 61 2.98 12.35 12.78
CA GLY A 61 3.79 13.31 12.03
C GLY A 61 5.26 12.92 11.86
N SER A 62 5.70 11.78 12.39
CA SER A 62 7.06 11.28 12.11
C SER A 62 7.19 10.82 10.66
N PRO A 63 8.17 11.34 9.89
CA PRO A 63 8.43 10.89 8.53
C PRO A 63 9.00 9.46 8.47
N PHE A 64 9.44 8.91 9.61
CA PHE A 64 10.13 7.63 9.70
C PHE A 64 9.34 6.54 10.42
N SER A 65 8.02 6.71 10.60
CA SER A 65 7.16 5.69 11.21
C SER A 65 7.25 4.35 10.47
N ILE A 66 7.21 4.35 9.13
CA ILE A 66 7.28 3.13 8.30
C ILE A 66 8.62 2.39 8.48
N PRO A 67 9.80 3.00 8.26
CA PRO A 67 11.05 2.28 8.43
C PRO A 67 11.31 1.84 9.87
N LYS A 68 10.88 2.60 10.89
CA LYS A 68 10.96 2.16 12.28
C LYS A 68 10.12 0.92 12.56
N ALA A 69 8.86 0.90 12.11
CA ALA A 69 7.98 -0.26 12.25
C ALA A 69 8.50 -1.48 11.46
N ALA A 70 9.09 -1.26 10.28
CA ALA A 70 9.72 -2.33 9.50
C ALA A 70 10.95 -2.93 10.21
N LEU A 71 11.81 -2.09 10.78
CA LEU A 71 12.94 -2.53 11.60
C LEU A 71 12.47 -3.31 12.85
N ALA A 72 11.38 -2.86 13.48
CA ALA A 72 10.78 -3.59 14.59
C ALA A 72 10.37 -5.00 14.15
N LEU A 73 9.64 -5.15 13.03
CA LEU A 73 9.22 -6.45 12.49
C LEU A 73 10.39 -7.30 11.98
N ALA A 74 11.51 -6.69 11.63
CA ALA A 74 12.76 -7.39 11.28
C ALA A 74 13.54 -7.87 12.52
N GLY A 75 13.03 -7.64 13.74
CA GLY A 75 13.60 -8.15 14.97
C GLY A 75 14.50 -7.18 15.74
N PHE A 76 14.58 -5.89 15.32
CA PHE A 76 15.45 -4.90 15.99
C PHE A 76 14.81 -4.23 17.23
N VAL A 77 13.73 -4.80 17.76
CA VAL A 77 13.15 -4.37 19.05
C VAL A 77 12.89 -5.60 19.94
N PRO A 78 12.92 -5.45 21.28
CA PRO A 78 12.76 -6.58 22.20
C PRO A 78 11.48 -7.39 21.99
N ALA A 79 10.37 -6.73 21.60
CA ALA A 79 9.07 -7.38 21.39
C ALA A 79 9.04 -8.36 20.20
N PHE A 80 9.95 -8.22 19.23
CA PHE A 80 10.01 -9.04 18.02
C PHE A 80 11.36 -9.75 17.86
N SER A 81 12.28 -9.60 18.81
CA SER A 81 13.57 -10.27 18.81
C SER A 81 13.48 -11.62 19.56
N GLU A 82 14.06 -12.66 18.98
CA GLU A 82 14.20 -13.97 19.64
C GLU A 82 15.26 -13.95 20.76
N THR A 83 16.18 -13.01 20.68
CA THR A 83 17.28 -12.84 21.65
C THR A 83 17.11 -11.53 22.39
N ALA A 84 17.26 -11.55 23.70
CA ALA A 84 17.26 -10.36 24.54
C ALA A 84 18.61 -9.64 24.49
N TYR A 85 18.57 -8.35 24.15
CA TYR A 85 19.75 -7.48 24.18
C TYR A 85 19.56 -6.35 25.20
N PRO A 86 20.61 -5.91 25.91
CA PRO A 86 20.49 -4.82 26.90
C PRO A 86 20.29 -3.45 26.29
N SER A 87 20.67 -3.25 25.02
CA SER A 87 20.46 -2.02 24.26
C SER A 87 20.44 -2.27 22.75
N LEU A 88 19.92 -1.31 21.98
CA LEU A 88 19.96 -1.35 20.51
C LEU A 88 21.41 -1.41 19.98
N GLU A 89 22.33 -0.65 20.60
CA GLU A 89 23.77 -0.68 20.28
C GLU A 89 24.33 -2.10 20.40
N LYS A 90 24.05 -2.80 21.52
CA LYS A 90 24.50 -4.18 21.72
C LYS A 90 23.88 -5.18 20.76
N GLN A 91 22.65 -4.96 20.34
CA GLN A 91 22.03 -5.75 19.29
C GLN A 91 22.73 -5.53 17.94
N LEU A 92 23.04 -4.28 17.58
CA LEU A 92 23.73 -3.94 16.34
C LEU A 92 25.20 -4.39 16.34
N GLU A 93 25.89 -4.37 17.50
CA GLU A 93 27.21 -5.00 17.66
C GLU A 93 27.13 -6.51 17.36
N ALA A 94 26.14 -7.20 17.92
CA ALA A 94 25.95 -8.63 17.68
C ALA A 94 25.53 -8.93 16.25
N PHE A 95 24.78 -8.03 15.60
CA PHE A 95 24.45 -8.08 14.18
C PHE A 95 25.67 -7.81 13.28
N GLY A 96 26.69 -7.11 13.79
CA GLY A 96 27.97 -6.85 13.14
C GLY A 96 28.09 -5.49 12.45
N THR A 97 27.04 -4.69 12.42
CA THR A 97 27.04 -3.34 11.81
C THR A 97 25.85 -2.51 12.28
N GLY A 98 25.95 -1.17 12.17
CA GLY A 98 24.78 -0.30 12.16
C GLY A 98 24.09 -0.31 10.81
N ILE A 99 22.96 0.38 10.69
CA ILE A 99 22.09 0.35 9.52
C ILE A 99 21.79 1.78 9.06
N GLU A 100 22.06 2.09 7.80
CA GLU A 100 21.60 3.34 7.18
C GLU A 100 20.55 3.02 6.11
N ILE A 101 19.33 3.58 6.26
CA ILE A 101 18.21 3.42 5.34
C ILE A 101 17.93 4.77 4.69
N THR A 102 17.96 4.81 3.37
CA THR A 102 17.60 5.99 2.58
C THR A 102 16.34 5.71 1.76
N LEU A 103 15.33 6.55 1.91
CA LEU A 103 14.04 6.49 1.23
C LEU A 103 13.99 7.54 0.11
N LEU A 104 13.43 7.15 -1.03
CA LEU A 104 13.10 8.05 -2.13
C LEU A 104 11.69 7.74 -2.63
N SER A 105 10.80 8.74 -2.59
CA SER A 105 9.47 8.68 -3.17
C SER A 105 9.34 9.70 -4.29
N ALA A 106 9.09 9.23 -5.51
CA ALA A 106 8.76 10.08 -6.65
C ALA A 106 7.25 10.37 -6.75
N ILE A 107 6.44 9.78 -5.87
CA ILE A 107 4.99 10.00 -5.77
C ILE A 107 4.67 10.64 -4.43
N PRO A 108 3.89 11.72 -4.38
CA PRO A 108 3.51 12.36 -3.13
C PRO A 108 2.74 11.43 -2.20
N ALA A 109 3.05 11.50 -0.90
CA ALA A 109 2.26 10.83 0.12
C ALA A 109 0.79 11.30 0.06
N GLY A 110 -0.16 10.39 0.25
CA GLY A 110 -1.60 10.70 0.16
C GLY A 110 -2.13 10.89 -1.25
N SER A 111 -1.37 10.51 -2.29
CA SER A 111 -1.80 10.52 -3.70
C SER A 111 -2.93 9.55 -4.03
N GLY A 112 -3.24 8.60 -3.14
CA GLY A 112 -4.23 7.54 -3.39
C GLY A 112 -3.72 6.34 -4.18
N LEU A 113 -2.42 6.27 -4.44
CA LEU A 113 -1.77 5.18 -5.20
C LEU A 113 -1.17 4.09 -4.29
N GLY A 114 -1.60 3.99 -3.04
CA GLY A 114 -1.09 2.98 -2.10
C GLY A 114 0.36 3.21 -1.64
N THR A 115 0.87 4.45 -1.77
CA THR A 115 2.29 4.79 -1.52
C THR A 115 2.80 4.31 -0.16
N SER A 116 1.98 4.38 0.89
CA SER A 116 2.37 3.95 2.24
C SER A 116 2.67 2.45 2.30
N SER A 117 1.73 1.63 1.81
CA SER A 117 1.86 0.17 1.79
C SER A 117 3.00 -0.30 0.88
N ILE A 118 3.17 0.36 -0.27
CA ILE A 118 4.24 0.01 -1.20
C ILE A 118 5.61 0.41 -0.63
N LEU A 119 5.73 1.59 0.00
CA LEU A 119 6.96 1.98 0.70
C LEU A 119 7.28 0.99 1.83
N ALA A 120 6.29 0.61 2.64
CA ALA A 120 6.46 -0.38 3.70
C ALA A 120 6.96 -1.72 3.15
N SER A 121 6.35 -2.20 2.05
CA SER A 121 6.77 -3.43 1.38
C SER A 121 8.20 -3.34 0.84
N THR A 122 8.57 -2.18 0.27
CA THR A 122 9.92 -1.96 -0.27
C THR A 122 10.96 -1.95 0.85
N VAL A 123 10.67 -1.28 1.99
CA VAL A 123 11.55 -1.29 3.17
C VAL A 123 11.70 -2.71 3.73
N LEU A 124 10.58 -3.45 3.89
CA LEU A 124 10.62 -4.83 4.40
C LEU A 124 11.39 -5.77 3.46
N GLY A 125 11.20 -5.65 2.15
CA GLY A 125 11.96 -6.42 1.16
C GLY A 125 13.45 -6.11 1.22
N SER A 126 13.83 -4.83 1.26
CA SER A 126 15.23 -4.42 1.40
C SER A 126 15.86 -4.87 2.71
N LEU A 127 15.11 -4.85 3.82
CA LEU A 127 15.57 -5.39 5.11
C LEU A 127 15.70 -6.92 5.05
N SER A 128 14.80 -7.62 4.37
CA SER A 128 14.90 -9.07 4.17
C SER A 128 16.20 -9.44 3.50
N ASP A 129 16.56 -8.75 2.42
CA ASP A 129 17.82 -8.99 1.70
C ASP A 129 19.03 -8.60 2.54
N PHE A 130 19.01 -7.41 3.16
CA PHE A 130 20.12 -6.91 3.97
C PHE A 130 20.42 -7.76 5.22
N CYS A 131 19.37 -8.25 5.88
CA CYS A 131 19.47 -9.05 7.10
C CYS A 131 19.50 -10.58 6.82
N GLY A 132 19.37 -11.02 5.57
CA GLY A 132 19.34 -12.44 5.22
C GLY A 132 18.09 -13.19 5.73
N LEU A 133 16.93 -12.51 5.83
CA LEU A 133 15.70 -13.08 6.41
C LEU A 133 14.93 -13.98 5.45
N MET A 134 15.30 -13.99 4.17
CA MET A 134 14.73 -14.87 3.14
C MET A 134 13.20 -14.79 2.99
N TRP A 135 12.60 -13.64 3.23
CA TRP A 135 11.15 -13.45 3.04
C TRP A 135 10.78 -13.44 1.57
N ASP A 136 9.85 -14.28 1.18
CA ASP A 136 9.27 -14.24 -0.16
C ASP A 136 8.28 -13.08 -0.32
N LYS A 137 7.79 -12.86 -1.54
CA LYS A 137 6.84 -11.77 -1.84
C LYS A 137 5.54 -11.86 -1.01
N ASN A 138 5.04 -13.06 -0.74
CA ASN A 138 3.84 -13.25 0.06
C ASN A 138 4.10 -12.91 1.54
N GLU A 139 5.26 -13.33 2.07
CA GLU A 139 5.67 -12.97 3.44
C GLU A 139 5.84 -11.46 3.57
N ILE A 140 6.47 -10.78 2.60
CA ILE A 140 6.59 -9.32 2.57
C ILE A 140 5.20 -8.67 2.60
N CYS A 141 4.25 -9.14 1.79
CA CYS A 141 2.88 -8.60 1.80
C CYS A 141 2.18 -8.82 3.15
N ARG A 142 2.33 -10.00 3.77
CA ARG A 142 1.76 -10.29 5.11
C ARG A 142 2.36 -9.39 6.17
N ARG A 143 3.70 -9.19 6.17
CA ARG A 143 4.39 -8.31 7.11
C ARG A 143 4.04 -6.85 6.88
N THR A 144 3.78 -6.45 5.64
CA THR A 144 3.28 -5.11 5.34
C THR A 144 1.90 -4.87 5.97
N LEU A 145 1.00 -5.87 5.89
CA LEU A 145 -0.29 -5.78 6.57
C LEU A 145 -0.11 -5.65 8.09
N ALA A 146 0.78 -6.45 8.69
CA ALA A 146 1.09 -6.35 10.12
C ALA A 146 1.68 -4.97 10.48
N LEU A 147 2.58 -4.43 9.66
CA LEU A 147 3.16 -3.10 9.82
C LEU A 147 2.09 -2.01 9.83
N GLU A 148 1.14 -2.07 8.90
CA GLU A 148 0.03 -1.11 8.86
C GLU A 148 -0.87 -1.20 10.11
N GLN A 149 -1.08 -2.40 10.66
CA GLN A 149 -1.79 -2.53 11.93
C GLN A 149 -0.97 -1.94 13.09
N LEU A 150 0.36 -2.12 13.14
CA LEU A 150 1.23 -1.46 14.12
C LEU A 150 1.12 0.08 14.04
N LEU A 151 1.02 0.62 12.83
CA LEU A 151 0.84 2.07 12.59
C LEU A 151 -0.61 2.55 12.78
N THR A 152 -1.53 1.65 13.11
CA THR A 152 -2.96 1.96 13.29
C THR A 152 -3.62 2.62 12.08
N THR A 153 -3.14 2.33 10.86
CA THR A 153 -3.70 2.90 9.62
C THR A 153 -5.03 2.27 9.24
N GLY A 154 -5.28 1.03 9.67
CA GLY A 154 -6.48 0.27 9.33
C GLY A 154 -6.53 -0.20 7.88
N GLY A 155 -5.40 -0.15 7.17
CA GLY A 155 -5.28 -0.59 5.77
C GLY A 155 -5.58 -2.08 5.59
N GLY A 156 -5.97 -2.46 4.37
CA GLY A 156 -6.15 -3.84 3.94
C GLY A 156 -4.92 -4.38 3.21
N TRP A 157 -5.10 -5.51 2.53
CA TRP A 157 -4.02 -6.22 1.80
C TRP A 157 -3.87 -5.78 0.33
N GLN A 158 -4.77 -4.98 -0.24
CA GLN A 158 -4.83 -4.74 -1.69
C GLN A 158 -3.61 -4.01 -2.26
N ASP A 159 -3.10 -3.00 -1.56
CA ASP A 159 -2.06 -2.10 -2.09
C ASP A 159 -0.70 -2.79 -2.14
N GLN A 160 -0.31 -3.49 -1.07
CA GLN A 160 0.95 -4.23 -1.04
C GLN A 160 0.97 -5.38 -2.06
N TYR A 161 -0.09 -6.18 -2.16
CA TYR A 161 -0.18 -7.21 -3.21
C TYR A 161 -0.23 -6.59 -4.61
N GLY A 162 -0.83 -5.41 -4.73
CA GLY A 162 -0.84 -4.63 -5.94
C GLY A 162 0.53 -4.20 -6.41
N GLY A 163 1.36 -3.65 -5.52
CA GLY A 163 2.68 -3.11 -5.83
C GLY A 163 3.81 -4.14 -5.84
N VAL A 164 3.82 -5.11 -4.90
CA VAL A 164 4.88 -6.13 -4.80
C VAL A 164 4.80 -7.15 -5.96
N LEU A 165 3.59 -7.47 -6.40
CA LEU A 165 3.37 -8.36 -7.53
C LEU A 165 3.16 -7.52 -8.79
N GLN A 166 4.01 -7.70 -9.78
CA GLN A 166 3.96 -6.98 -11.05
C GLN A 166 2.77 -7.40 -11.92
N GLY A 167 2.46 -6.60 -12.94
CA GLY A 167 1.44 -6.87 -13.95
C GLY A 167 0.03 -6.55 -13.47
N ILE A 168 -0.94 -7.03 -14.23
CA ILE A 168 -2.38 -6.87 -13.97
C ILE A 168 -2.91 -8.14 -13.35
N LYS A 169 -3.67 -8.02 -12.27
CA LYS A 169 -4.12 -9.20 -11.53
C LYS A 169 -5.46 -9.00 -10.86
N LEU A 170 -6.19 -10.08 -10.78
CA LEU A 170 -7.33 -10.24 -9.87
C LEU A 170 -6.82 -10.88 -8.58
N LEU A 171 -7.08 -10.22 -7.48
CA LEU A 171 -6.79 -10.65 -6.13
C LEU A 171 -8.10 -11.06 -5.44
N GLN A 172 -8.15 -12.24 -4.85
CA GLN A 172 -9.36 -12.74 -4.18
C GLN A 172 -9.02 -13.35 -2.84
N THR A 173 -9.83 -13.05 -1.82
CA THR A 173 -9.76 -13.72 -0.52
C THR A 173 -11.10 -14.33 -0.16
N GLU A 174 -11.07 -15.38 0.63
CA GLU A 174 -12.24 -15.90 1.32
C GLU A 174 -12.51 -15.11 2.61
N ALA A 175 -13.70 -15.28 3.18
CA ALA A 175 -14.01 -14.75 4.51
C ALA A 175 -13.15 -15.45 5.57
N GLY A 176 -12.75 -14.72 6.60
CA GLY A 176 -11.96 -15.24 7.72
C GLY A 176 -10.75 -14.37 8.03
N PHE A 177 -10.09 -14.67 9.15
CA PHE A 177 -8.92 -13.89 9.60
C PHE A 177 -7.65 -14.19 8.80
N ALA A 178 -7.54 -15.36 8.20
CA ALA A 178 -6.42 -15.73 7.34
C ALA A 178 -6.57 -15.10 5.95
N GLN A 179 -6.30 -13.80 5.87
CA GLN A 179 -6.39 -13.03 4.63
C GLN A 179 -5.16 -13.26 3.76
N GLN A 180 -5.21 -14.32 2.96
CA GLN A 180 -4.16 -14.66 2.00
C GLN A 180 -4.74 -14.63 0.59
N PRO A 181 -4.51 -13.53 -0.19
CA PRO A 181 -5.07 -13.39 -1.52
C PRO A 181 -4.59 -14.46 -2.48
N LEU A 182 -5.53 -15.12 -3.15
CA LEU A 182 -5.27 -15.86 -4.38
C LEU A 182 -5.03 -14.86 -5.52
N VAL A 183 -3.95 -15.05 -6.25
CA VAL A 183 -3.54 -14.15 -7.33
C VAL A 183 -3.80 -14.81 -8.67
N ARG A 184 -4.58 -14.17 -9.53
CA ARG A 184 -4.78 -14.54 -10.92
C ARG A 184 -4.30 -13.43 -11.83
N TRP A 185 -3.22 -13.65 -12.59
CA TRP A 185 -2.72 -12.68 -13.57
C TRP A 185 -3.67 -12.57 -14.75
N LEU A 186 -3.84 -11.36 -15.23
CA LEU A 186 -4.69 -10.99 -16.35
C LEU A 186 -3.83 -10.50 -17.53
N PRO A 187 -4.35 -10.57 -18.77
CA PRO A 187 -3.63 -10.05 -19.94
C PRO A 187 -3.36 -8.55 -19.84
N GLU A 188 -2.22 -8.11 -20.37
CA GLU A 188 -1.83 -6.68 -20.35
C GLU A 188 -2.25 -5.93 -21.63
N HIS A 189 -2.90 -6.59 -22.57
CA HIS A 189 -3.20 -6.07 -23.90
C HIS A 189 -3.91 -4.70 -23.86
N LEU A 190 -4.95 -4.53 -23.04
CA LEU A 190 -5.70 -3.27 -22.91
C LEU A 190 -4.84 -2.08 -22.42
N PHE A 191 -3.67 -2.33 -21.85
CA PHE A 191 -2.82 -1.31 -21.24
C PHE A 191 -1.49 -1.10 -21.99
N THR A 192 -1.09 -2.07 -22.82
CA THR A 192 0.22 -2.06 -23.51
C THR A 192 0.09 -1.92 -25.02
N HIS A 193 -1.03 -2.39 -25.61
CA HIS A 193 -1.24 -2.30 -27.07
C HIS A 193 -1.41 -0.85 -27.50
N PRO A 194 -0.77 -0.39 -28.60
CA PRO A 194 -0.80 1.01 -29.04
C PRO A 194 -2.23 1.58 -29.24
N GLU A 195 -3.18 0.75 -29.66
CA GLU A 195 -4.59 1.15 -29.86
C GLU A 195 -5.26 1.65 -28.57
N TYR A 196 -4.91 1.08 -27.41
CA TYR A 196 -5.56 1.34 -26.13
C TYR A 196 -4.67 2.09 -25.15
N ARG A 197 -3.35 1.90 -25.22
CA ARG A 197 -2.41 2.49 -24.27
C ARG A 197 -2.59 3.99 -24.09
N ASP A 198 -2.75 4.71 -25.19
CA ASP A 198 -2.86 6.16 -25.20
C ASP A 198 -4.27 6.67 -24.82
N CYS A 199 -5.21 5.74 -24.57
CA CYS A 199 -6.55 6.04 -24.05
C CYS A 199 -6.60 6.03 -22.51
N HIS A 200 -5.50 5.70 -21.82
CA HIS A 200 -5.40 5.73 -20.37
C HIS A 200 -4.68 7.00 -19.92
N LEU A 201 -5.29 7.75 -19.02
CA LEU A 201 -4.68 8.94 -18.42
C LEU A 201 -4.74 8.84 -16.89
N LEU A 202 -3.59 8.91 -16.25
CA LEU A 202 -3.48 9.10 -14.81
C LEU A 202 -3.17 10.58 -14.53
N TYR A 203 -4.14 11.30 -13.98
CA TYR A 203 -4.00 12.72 -13.69
C TYR A 203 -3.83 12.96 -12.19
N TYR A 204 -2.73 13.60 -11.80
CA TYR A 204 -2.51 14.01 -10.42
C TYR A 204 -3.22 15.33 -10.11
N THR A 205 -4.21 15.28 -9.22
CA THR A 205 -5.06 16.42 -8.89
C THR A 205 -4.42 17.45 -7.96
N GLY A 206 -3.26 17.13 -7.36
CA GLY A 206 -2.65 17.96 -6.30
C GLY A 206 -3.36 17.86 -4.95
N ILE A 207 -4.43 17.08 -4.84
CA ILE A 207 -5.23 16.93 -3.62
C ILE A 207 -4.73 15.72 -2.85
N THR A 208 -4.22 15.93 -1.64
CA THR A 208 -3.85 14.86 -0.72
C THR A 208 -4.98 14.60 0.26
N ARG A 209 -5.26 13.33 0.56
CA ARG A 209 -6.29 12.92 1.53
C ARG A 209 -5.72 11.96 2.54
N THR A 210 -6.30 12.03 3.74
CA THR A 210 -6.02 11.04 4.77
C THR A 210 -6.95 9.85 4.56
N ALA A 211 -6.42 8.73 4.06
CA ALA A 211 -7.16 7.48 3.86
C ALA A 211 -7.85 6.98 5.15
N LYS A 212 -7.25 7.28 6.32
CA LYS A 212 -7.76 6.87 7.63
C LYS A 212 -9.19 7.35 7.90
N GLY A 213 -9.56 8.59 7.51
CA GLY A 213 -10.91 9.13 7.72
C GLY A 213 -11.96 8.40 6.89
N ILE A 214 -11.66 8.17 5.61
CA ILE A 214 -12.54 7.47 4.66
C ILE A 214 -12.76 6.02 5.11
N LEU A 215 -11.67 5.31 5.45
CA LEU A 215 -11.74 3.93 5.93
C LEU A 215 -12.54 3.83 7.23
N ALA A 216 -12.37 4.76 8.16
CA ALA A 216 -13.11 4.77 9.42
C ALA A 216 -14.62 4.91 9.20
N GLU A 217 -15.08 5.75 8.25
CA GLU A 217 -16.50 5.92 7.96
C GLU A 217 -17.10 4.69 7.29
N ILE A 218 -16.40 4.08 6.35
CA ILE A 218 -16.84 2.81 5.73
C ILE A 218 -16.96 1.71 6.79
N VAL A 219 -15.96 1.58 7.65
CA VAL A 219 -15.96 0.59 8.75
C VAL A 219 -17.11 0.84 9.72
N ARG A 220 -17.34 2.10 10.10
CA ARG A 220 -18.47 2.49 10.94
C ARG A 220 -19.80 2.09 10.33
N SER A 221 -20.02 2.42 9.05
CA SER A 221 -21.25 2.08 8.33
C SER A 221 -21.48 0.58 8.25
N MET A 222 -20.41 -0.21 8.11
CA MET A 222 -20.45 -1.66 8.13
C MET A 222 -20.84 -2.19 9.51
N PHE A 223 -20.24 -1.71 10.60
CA PHE A 223 -20.60 -2.12 11.97
C PHE A 223 -22.00 -1.67 12.37
N LEU A 224 -22.50 -0.57 11.84
CA LEU A 224 -23.89 -0.13 12.00
C LEU A 224 -24.88 -0.93 11.14
N ASN A 225 -24.40 -1.92 10.40
CA ASN A 225 -25.19 -2.79 9.53
C ASN A 225 -26.02 -2.03 8.49
N SER A 226 -25.44 -0.97 7.91
CA SER A 226 -26.09 -0.18 6.86
C SER A 226 -26.31 -1.02 5.60
N SER A 227 -27.56 -1.35 5.29
CA SER A 227 -27.92 -2.15 4.11
C SER A 227 -27.43 -1.53 2.80
N LEU A 228 -27.45 -0.20 2.70
CA LEU A 228 -26.93 0.52 1.54
C LEU A 228 -25.43 0.29 1.34
N HIS A 229 -24.62 0.50 2.40
CA HIS A 229 -23.17 0.35 2.33
C HIS A 229 -22.76 -1.10 2.11
N LEU A 230 -23.41 -2.04 2.76
CA LEU A 230 -23.14 -3.47 2.57
C LEU A 230 -23.50 -3.93 1.15
N GLY A 231 -24.64 -3.47 0.61
CA GLY A 231 -25.04 -3.74 -0.76
C GLY A 231 -24.04 -3.17 -1.79
N LEU A 232 -23.59 -1.92 -1.60
CA LEU A 232 -22.57 -1.31 -2.48
C LEU A 232 -21.24 -2.07 -2.43
N LEU A 233 -20.79 -2.51 -1.26
CA LEU A 233 -19.55 -3.28 -1.12
C LEU A 233 -19.65 -4.65 -1.84
N GLU A 234 -20.79 -5.32 -1.74
CA GLU A 234 -21.02 -6.59 -2.45
C GLU A 234 -21.08 -6.39 -3.97
N GLU A 235 -21.75 -5.33 -4.44
CA GLU A 235 -21.74 -4.96 -5.85
C GLU A 235 -20.34 -4.64 -6.37
N MET A 236 -19.53 -3.89 -5.61
CA MET A 236 -18.15 -3.58 -5.99
C MET A 236 -17.29 -4.84 -6.07
N LYS A 237 -17.53 -5.82 -5.20
CA LYS A 237 -16.86 -7.12 -5.25
C LYS A 237 -17.23 -7.90 -6.51
N ALA A 238 -18.51 -7.92 -6.89
CA ALA A 238 -18.96 -8.52 -8.15
C ALA A 238 -18.35 -7.80 -9.37
N HIS A 239 -18.31 -6.47 -9.36
CA HIS A 239 -17.70 -5.68 -10.43
C HIS A 239 -16.21 -5.98 -10.65
N ALA A 240 -15.47 -6.37 -9.63
CA ALA A 240 -14.07 -6.79 -9.81
C ALA A 240 -13.96 -8.04 -10.69
N LEU A 241 -14.95 -8.92 -10.65
CA LEU A 241 -15.01 -10.11 -11.53
C LEU A 241 -15.37 -9.72 -12.96
N ASP A 242 -16.39 -8.87 -13.14
CA ASP A 242 -16.78 -8.34 -14.46
C ASP A 242 -15.61 -7.59 -15.11
N MET A 243 -14.86 -6.80 -14.31
CA MET A 243 -13.67 -6.09 -14.76
C MET A 243 -12.58 -7.06 -15.23
N ALA A 244 -12.32 -8.13 -14.46
CA ALA A 244 -11.36 -9.16 -14.84
C ALA A 244 -11.77 -9.85 -16.14
N GLU A 245 -13.07 -10.10 -16.35
CA GLU A 245 -13.59 -10.68 -17.59
C GLU A 245 -13.45 -9.73 -18.78
N ALA A 246 -13.77 -8.44 -18.62
CA ALA A 246 -13.57 -7.43 -19.65
C ALA A 246 -12.09 -7.35 -20.09
N ILE A 247 -11.16 -7.38 -19.13
CA ILE A 247 -9.72 -7.40 -19.42
C ILE A 247 -9.33 -8.68 -20.17
N GLN A 248 -9.81 -9.85 -19.76
CA GLN A 248 -9.51 -11.13 -20.42
C GLN A 248 -10.02 -11.19 -21.86
N ARG A 249 -11.15 -10.54 -22.15
CA ARG A 249 -11.75 -10.47 -23.47
C ARG A 249 -11.22 -9.33 -24.34
N ASN A 250 -10.33 -8.50 -23.82
CA ASN A 250 -9.86 -7.27 -24.45
C ASN A 250 -11.02 -6.30 -24.80
N ASP A 251 -12.09 -6.29 -23.96
CA ASP A 251 -13.24 -5.42 -24.15
C ASP A 251 -13.01 -4.06 -23.49
N PHE A 252 -12.37 -3.15 -24.22
CA PHE A 252 -12.03 -1.82 -23.76
C PHE A 252 -13.27 -0.99 -23.39
N LYS A 253 -14.37 -1.15 -24.12
CA LYS A 253 -15.61 -0.41 -23.87
C LYS A 253 -16.25 -0.81 -22.54
N SER A 254 -16.37 -2.12 -22.28
CA SER A 254 -16.86 -2.64 -21.01
C SER A 254 -15.95 -2.25 -19.86
N PHE A 255 -14.62 -2.31 -20.06
CA PHE A 255 -13.64 -1.84 -19.07
C PHE A 255 -13.90 -0.39 -18.66
N GLY A 256 -13.99 0.54 -19.61
CA GLY A 256 -14.27 1.96 -19.34
C GLY A 256 -15.61 2.18 -18.63
N THR A 257 -16.65 1.46 -19.03
CA THR A 257 -17.98 1.51 -18.39
C THR A 257 -17.91 1.08 -16.92
N LEU A 258 -17.19 -0.01 -16.63
CA LEU A 258 -17.02 -0.53 -15.27
C LEU A 258 -16.17 0.40 -14.38
N VAL A 259 -15.14 1.07 -14.93
CA VAL A 259 -14.40 2.13 -14.23
C VAL A 259 -15.35 3.24 -13.78
N GLY A 260 -16.18 3.75 -14.70
CA GLY A 260 -17.18 4.79 -14.39
C GLY A 260 -18.18 4.35 -13.33
N LYS A 261 -18.69 3.11 -13.43
CA LYS A 261 -19.63 2.54 -12.44
C LYS A 261 -19.00 2.42 -11.05
N THR A 262 -17.76 1.93 -10.97
CA THR A 262 -17.01 1.85 -9.71
C THR A 262 -16.81 3.23 -9.08
N TRP A 263 -16.54 4.26 -9.90
CA TRP A 263 -16.45 5.64 -9.42
C TRP A 263 -17.74 6.12 -8.77
N MET A 264 -18.90 5.86 -9.40
CA MET A 264 -20.21 6.22 -8.85
C MET A 264 -20.49 5.52 -7.53
N GLN A 265 -20.14 4.24 -7.42
CA GLN A 265 -20.29 3.48 -6.18
C GLN A 265 -19.39 4.00 -5.06
N LYS A 266 -18.13 4.34 -5.36
CA LYS A 266 -17.22 4.96 -4.39
C LYS A 266 -17.76 6.29 -3.85
N LYS A 267 -18.33 7.14 -4.72
CA LYS A 267 -18.99 8.39 -4.28
C LYS A 267 -20.19 8.14 -3.36
N ALA A 268 -20.92 7.07 -3.59
CA ALA A 268 -22.08 6.69 -2.76
C ALA A 268 -21.66 6.09 -1.40
N LEU A 269 -20.50 5.42 -1.35
CA LEU A 269 -19.96 4.85 -0.11
C LEU A 269 -19.46 5.91 0.87
N ASP A 270 -18.84 6.97 0.36
CA ASP A 270 -18.26 8.03 1.18
C ASP A 270 -18.23 9.37 0.44
N SER A 271 -18.85 10.37 1.04
CA SER A 271 -18.92 11.73 0.49
C SER A 271 -17.54 12.41 0.39
N GLY A 272 -16.59 12.03 1.23
CA GLY A 272 -15.20 12.52 1.20
C GLY A 272 -14.40 11.98 0.01
N THR A 273 -14.90 10.96 -0.69
CA THR A 273 -14.23 10.40 -1.87
C THR A 273 -14.15 11.39 -3.02
N ASN A 274 -15.12 12.28 -3.18
CA ASN A 274 -15.21 13.22 -4.29
C ASN A 274 -15.19 14.69 -3.82
N PRO A 275 -14.03 15.31 -3.57
CA PRO A 275 -13.96 16.73 -3.29
C PRO A 275 -14.46 17.57 -4.47
N PRO A 276 -15.01 18.77 -4.22
CA PRO A 276 -15.53 19.64 -5.27
C PRO A 276 -14.57 19.89 -6.44
N ALA A 277 -13.27 20.06 -6.15
CA ALA A 277 -12.26 20.27 -7.18
C ALA A 277 -12.07 19.06 -8.12
N VAL A 278 -12.28 17.83 -7.64
CA VAL A 278 -12.25 16.64 -8.51
C VAL A 278 -13.48 16.59 -9.40
N GLU A 279 -14.67 16.93 -8.88
CA GLU A 279 -15.90 17.01 -9.66
C GLU A 279 -15.83 18.09 -10.75
N ASP A 280 -15.18 19.22 -10.47
CA ASP A 280 -14.95 20.29 -11.44
C ASP A 280 -14.04 19.84 -12.58
N ILE A 281 -12.95 19.10 -12.27
CA ILE A 281 -12.09 18.51 -13.30
C ILE A 281 -12.87 17.53 -14.17
N ILE A 282 -13.63 16.61 -13.55
CA ILE A 282 -14.43 15.61 -14.29
C ILE A 282 -15.45 16.31 -15.20
N ARG A 283 -16.08 17.39 -14.72
CA ARG A 283 -17.04 18.16 -15.52
C ARG A 283 -16.39 18.81 -16.75
N GLN A 284 -15.17 19.32 -16.62
CA GLN A 284 -14.43 19.94 -17.71
C GLN A 284 -14.02 18.95 -18.82
N ILE A 285 -13.76 17.68 -18.46
CA ILE A 285 -13.29 16.67 -19.42
C ILE A 285 -14.43 15.75 -19.93
N LYS A 286 -15.67 15.90 -19.42
CA LYS A 286 -16.77 14.98 -19.71
C LYS A 286 -17.18 14.95 -21.18
N ASP A 287 -16.96 16.04 -21.90
CA ASP A 287 -17.40 16.22 -23.29
C ASP A 287 -16.27 15.91 -24.30
N TYR A 288 -15.12 15.45 -23.83
CA TYR A 288 -14.00 14.96 -24.64
C TYR A 288 -13.91 13.44 -24.61
#